data_5f99ef01b5f970372d1e462897ee9044
#
_entry.id   5f99ef01b5f970372d1e462897ee9044
#
_cell.length_a   1.000
_cell.length_b   1.000
_cell.length_c   1.000
_cell.angle_alpha   90.00
_cell.angle_beta   90.00
_cell.angle_gamma   90.00
#
_symmetry.space_group_name_H-M   'P 1'
#
loop_
_entity.id
_entity.type
_entity.pdbx_description
1 polymer ?
#
loop_
_entity_poly.entity_id
_entity_poly.type
_entity_poly.pdbx_seq_one_letter_code
_entity_poly.pdbx_strand_id
1 'polypeptide(L)'
;MSTLKLNSKLGLVAALAVAGSAGACKTVSPDDMDASLSALRAEMQQEMASGDEAVANDAANKFADMERRFAALERDLQQMERDFEVSIARLEDELRFNVPVYFAFDDATVESDDQELLARFANVAQKYYPDALVTVEGFTDSSGDENYNLWLGEERAKAVAEYLVSSTAMTEDGVKVVSYGEDTRRLVSEGWGPGTEGWENRRVVLVIDHDGNPPEMASDMESGS
;
A
#
# COMPACT_ATOMS: atom_id res chain seq x y z
N MET A 1 -13.88 8.00 -11.98
CA MET A 1 -14.10 8.39 -13.39
C MET A 1 -13.03 9.42 -13.74
N SER A 2 -11.89 8.92 -14.16
CA SER A 2 -10.73 9.76 -14.50
C SER A 2 -10.83 10.15 -15.96
N THR A 3 -11.11 11.41 -16.20
CA THR A 3 -11.13 12.00 -17.54
C THR A 3 -9.69 12.20 -18.00
N LEU A 4 -9.25 11.38 -18.94
CA LEU A 4 -8.03 11.63 -19.69
C LEU A 4 -8.09 13.06 -20.25
N LYS A 5 -7.28 13.95 -19.72
CA LYS A 5 -6.96 15.22 -20.36
C LYS A 5 -6.07 14.90 -21.57
N LEU A 6 -6.71 14.67 -22.70
CA LEU A 6 -6.06 14.63 -23.99
C LEU A 6 -5.48 16.02 -24.23
N ASN A 7 -4.16 16.14 -24.10
CA ASN A 7 -3.43 17.38 -24.36
C ASN A 7 -3.71 17.84 -25.79
N SER A 8 -4.40 18.96 -25.92
CA SER A 8 -4.78 19.61 -27.15
C SER A 8 -3.60 20.29 -27.88
N LYS A 9 -2.51 19.55 -28.09
CA LYS A 9 -1.39 19.98 -28.96
C LYS A 9 -1.46 19.35 -30.34
N LEU A 10 -2.49 18.54 -30.62
CA LEU A 10 -2.72 17.98 -31.96
C LEU A 10 -3.49 18.92 -32.87
N GLY A 11 -3.42 20.20 -32.64
CA GLY A 11 -4.23 21.22 -33.32
C GLY A 11 -3.47 22.24 -34.12
N LEU A 12 -2.25 21.91 -34.59
CA LEU A 12 -1.52 22.89 -35.44
C LEU A 12 -0.83 22.24 -36.63
N VAL A 13 -1.51 21.33 -37.32
CA VAL A 13 -1.10 20.90 -38.64
C VAL A 13 -2.27 21.10 -39.58
N ALA A 14 -2.10 22.01 -40.49
CA ALA A 14 -2.94 22.36 -41.64
C ALA A 14 -3.65 23.71 -41.52
N ALA A 15 -2.91 24.78 -41.23
CA ALA A 15 -3.27 26.07 -41.79
C ALA A 15 -2.37 26.32 -43.01
N LEU A 16 -2.58 25.54 -44.06
CA LEU A 16 -2.20 26.01 -45.40
C LEU A 16 -3.08 27.20 -45.69
N ALA A 17 -2.55 28.41 -45.43
CA ALA A 17 -3.17 29.65 -45.82
C ALA A 17 -3.26 29.69 -47.37
N VAL A 18 -4.39 29.29 -47.90
CA VAL A 18 -4.77 29.65 -49.28
C VAL A 18 -5.04 31.12 -49.24
N ALA A 19 -3.99 31.95 -49.34
CA ALA A 19 -4.12 33.34 -49.70
C ALA A 19 -4.61 33.38 -51.14
N GLY A 20 -5.92 33.65 -51.32
CA GLY A 20 -6.48 33.90 -52.62
C GLY A 20 -5.84 35.13 -53.30
N SER A 21 -4.95 34.89 -54.21
CA SER A 21 -4.64 35.84 -55.29
C SER A 21 -4.96 35.13 -56.60
N ALA A 22 -5.94 35.67 -57.30
CA ALA A 22 -6.26 35.29 -58.65
C ALA A 22 -5.02 35.47 -59.53
N GLY A 23 -4.53 34.41 -60.10
CA GLY A 23 -3.47 34.47 -61.11
C GLY A 23 -2.43 33.35 -61.00
N ALA A 24 -2.57 32.36 -61.86
CA ALA A 24 -1.68 31.23 -62.10
C ALA A 24 -1.85 30.04 -61.15
N CYS A 25 -2.52 29.01 -61.63
CA CYS A 25 -2.35 27.62 -61.15
C CYS A 25 -0.88 27.25 -61.31
N LYS A 26 -0.06 27.44 -60.26
CA LYS A 26 1.22 26.75 -60.15
C LYS A 26 0.90 25.28 -59.89
N THR A 27 1.01 24.47 -60.92
CA THR A 27 1.01 23.02 -60.75
C THR A 27 2.19 22.72 -59.81
N VAL A 28 1.90 22.20 -58.66
CA VAL A 28 2.91 21.68 -57.72
C VAL A 28 3.69 20.63 -58.51
N SER A 29 5.01 20.79 -58.62
CA SER A 29 5.78 19.85 -59.38
C SER A 29 5.83 18.51 -58.61
N PRO A 30 5.96 17.38 -59.32
CA PRO A 30 6.15 16.09 -58.63
C PRO A 30 7.28 16.10 -57.63
N ASP A 31 8.37 16.81 -57.90
CA ASP A 31 9.53 16.96 -57.05
C ASP A 31 9.22 17.73 -55.74
N ASP A 32 8.40 18.76 -55.81
CA ASP A 32 7.94 19.53 -54.62
C ASP A 32 7.01 18.69 -53.73
N MET A 33 6.21 17.82 -54.35
CA MET A 33 5.31 16.90 -53.63
C MET A 33 6.12 15.79 -52.92
N ASP A 34 7.12 15.20 -53.59
CA ASP A 34 8.00 14.21 -53.04
C ASP A 34 8.88 14.77 -51.90
N ALA A 35 9.35 16.00 -52.02
CA ALA A 35 10.05 16.69 -50.96
C ALA A 35 9.18 16.92 -49.72
N SER A 36 7.92 17.33 -49.92
CA SER A 36 6.94 17.56 -48.85
C SER A 36 6.58 16.26 -48.13
N LEU A 37 6.38 15.16 -48.88
CA LEU A 37 6.11 13.84 -48.31
C LEU A 37 7.30 13.28 -47.55
N SER A 38 8.51 13.54 -48.02
CA SER A 38 9.75 13.10 -47.32
C SER A 38 9.94 13.86 -46.00
N ALA A 39 9.66 15.17 -45.98
CA ALA A 39 9.71 15.99 -44.78
C ALA A 39 8.67 15.53 -43.75
N LEU A 40 7.43 15.27 -44.17
CA LEU A 40 6.36 14.79 -43.29
C LEU A 40 6.69 13.42 -42.70
N ARG A 41 7.28 12.51 -43.50
CA ARG A 41 7.73 11.20 -43.00
C ARG A 41 8.82 11.33 -41.93
N ALA A 42 9.79 12.22 -42.17
CA ALA A 42 10.86 12.46 -41.20
C ALA A 42 10.33 13.04 -39.87
N GLU A 43 9.38 13.98 -39.98
CA GLU A 43 8.72 14.58 -38.81
C GLU A 43 7.94 13.52 -38.01
N MET A 44 7.12 12.69 -38.69
CA MET A 44 6.38 11.58 -38.04
C MET A 44 7.33 10.56 -37.38
N GLN A 45 8.45 10.20 -38.04
CA GLN A 45 9.42 9.28 -37.46
C GLN A 45 10.10 9.88 -36.22
N GLN A 46 10.38 11.17 -36.23
CA GLN A 46 10.96 11.86 -35.07
C GLN A 46 9.96 11.97 -33.91
N GLU A 47 8.68 12.27 -34.21
CA GLU A 47 7.63 12.28 -33.16
C GLU A 47 7.41 10.90 -32.56
N MET A 48 7.39 9.84 -33.38
CA MET A 48 7.27 8.47 -32.87
C MET A 48 8.47 8.09 -32.00
N ALA A 49 9.68 8.36 -32.44
CA ALA A 49 10.89 8.05 -31.68
C ALA A 49 10.95 8.83 -30.35
N SER A 50 10.56 10.10 -30.33
CA SER A 50 10.52 10.89 -29.10
C SER A 50 9.39 10.42 -28.13
N GLY A 51 8.27 9.96 -28.68
CA GLY A 51 7.17 9.38 -27.90
C GLY A 51 7.58 8.08 -27.23
N ASP A 52 8.24 7.20 -27.95
CA ASP A 52 8.73 5.92 -27.40
C ASP A 52 9.81 6.14 -26.33
N GLU A 53 10.70 7.09 -26.52
CA GLU A 53 11.71 7.45 -25.52
C GLU A 53 11.09 8.06 -24.26
N ALA A 54 10.08 8.91 -24.41
CA ALA A 54 9.36 9.49 -23.26
C ALA A 54 8.61 8.40 -22.45
N VAL A 55 7.97 7.44 -23.12
CA VAL A 55 7.31 6.31 -22.46
C VAL A 55 8.33 5.42 -21.75
N ALA A 56 9.46 5.11 -22.39
CA ALA A 56 10.52 4.31 -21.80
C ALA A 56 11.11 4.99 -20.55
N ASN A 57 11.35 6.30 -20.62
CA ASN A 57 11.86 7.09 -19.49
C ASN A 57 10.86 7.18 -18.34
N ASP A 58 9.56 7.35 -18.63
CA ASP A 58 8.51 7.34 -17.62
C ASP A 58 8.42 5.96 -16.92
N ALA A 59 8.46 4.87 -17.68
CA ALA A 59 8.48 3.53 -17.14
C ALA A 59 9.73 3.27 -16.26
N ALA A 60 10.91 3.70 -16.73
CA ALA A 60 12.16 3.57 -15.96
C ALA A 60 12.11 4.37 -14.66
N ASN A 61 11.56 5.59 -14.68
CA ASN A 61 11.41 6.42 -13.50
C ASN A 61 10.43 5.80 -12.48
N LYS A 62 9.30 5.26 -12.94
CA LYS A 62 8.33 4.55 -12.09
C LYS A 62 8.95 3.30 -11.47
N PHE A 63 9.72 2.54 -12.25
CA PHE A 63 10.41 1.36 -11.74
C PHE A 63 11.44 1.71 -10.66
N ALA A 64 12.27 2.72 -10.91
CA ALA A 64 13.24 3.21 -9.92
C ALA A 64 12.56 3.78 -8.66
N ASP A 65 11.39 4.38 -8.80
CA ASP A 65 10.59 4.84 -7.66
C ASP A 65 10.07 3.66 -6.83
N MET A 66 9.50 2.67 -7.49
CA MET A 66 9.02 1.45 -6.84
C MET A 66 10.14 0.73 -6.08
N GLU A 67 11.34 0.60 -6.67
CA GLU A 67 12.51 0.02 -5.98
C GLU A 67 12.88 0.80 -4.71
N ARG A 68 12.87 2.14 -4.76
CA ARG A 68 13.15 2.98 -3.59
C ARG A 68 12.13 2.79 -2.47
N ARG A 69 10.86 2.71 -2.83
CA ARG A 69 9.75 2.48 -1.88
C ARG A 69 9.86 1.11 -1.21
N PHE A 70 10.15 0.10 -1.99
CA PHE A 70 10.36 -1.25 -1.48
C PHE A 70 11.53 -1.31 -0.50
N ALA A 71 12.66 -0.70 -0.85
CA ALA A 71 13.82 -0.63 0.04
C ALA A 71 13.55 0.21 1.31
N ALA A 72 12.66 1.19 1.25
CA ALA A 72 12.27 1.97 2.42
C ALA A 72 11.37 1.15 3.36
N LEU A 73 10.37 0.46 2.82
CA LEU A 73 9.53 -0.46 3.58
C LEU A 73 10.38 -1.53 4.29
N GLU A 74 11.27 -2.19 3.55
CA GLU A 74 12.11 -3.23 4.11
C GLU A 74 12.96 -2.73 5.30
N ARG A 75 13.48 -1.51 5.21
CA ARG A 75 14.19 -0.88 6.34
C ARG A 75 13.28 -0.61 7.54
N ASP A 76 12.07 -0.11 7.30
CA ASP A 76 11.13 0.19 8.39
C ASP A 76 10.67 -1.10 9.09
N LEU A 77 10.42 -2.18 8.32
CA LEU A 77 10.09 -3.49 8.86
C LEU A 77 11.24 -4.08 9.68
N GLN A 78 12.45 -4.06 9.15
CA GLN A 78 13.64 -4.53 9.87
C GLN A 78 13.90 -3.71 11.14
N GLN A 79 13.59 -2.42 11.13
CA GLN A 79 13.69 -1.59 12.31
C GLN A 79 12.68 -2.01 13.39
N MET A 80 11.43 -2.28 13.00
CA MET A 80 10.42 -2.81 13.93
C MET A 80 10.83 -4.16 14.52
N GLU A 81 11.35 -5.07 13.70
CA GLU A 81 11.83 -6.39 14.16
C GLU A 81 12.94 -6.25 15.22
N ARG A 82 13.82 -5.25 15.07
CA ARG A 82 14.90 -5.01 16.04
C ARG A 82 14.45 -4.29 17.31
N ASP A 83 13.58 -3.28 17.16
CA ASP A 83 13.22 -2.41 18.27
C ASP A 83 12.20 -3.07 19.23
N PHE A 84 11.34 -3.93 18.69
CA PHE A 84 10.20 -4.47 19.42
C PHE A 84 10.16 -6.01 19.47
N GLU A 85 11.22 -6.69 19.05
CA GLU A 85 11.26 -8.16 18.98
C GLU A 85 10.09 -8.79 18.20
N VAL A 86 9.53 -8.04 17.24
CA VAL A 86 8.43 -8.48 16.39
C VAL A 86 8.93 -9.45 15.33
N SER A 87 8.20 -10.54 15.12
CA SER A 87 8.43 -11.43 13.98
C SER A 87 7.41 -11.09 12.87
N ILE A 88 7.91 -10.72 11.69
CA ILE A 88 7.07 -10.35 10.55
C ILE A 88 7.14 -11.45 9.49
N ALA A 89 6.04 -12.16 9.29
CA ALA A 89 5.89 -13.09 8.18
C ALA A 89 5.38 -12.35 6.94
N ARG A 90 6.13 -12.47 5.85
CA ARG A 90 5.83 -11.84 4.54
C ARG A 90 5.25 -12.91 3.62
N LEU A 91 3.98 -12.79 3.30
CA LEU A 91 3.26 -13.64 2.36
C LEU A 91 2.99 -12.86 1.07
N GLU A 92 2.49 -13.50 0.03
CA GLU A 92 2.24 -12.84 -1.26
C GLU A 92 1.22 -11.70 -1.16
N ASP A 93 0.21 -11.87 -0.31
CA ASP A 93 -0.95 -10.98 -0.15
C ASP A 93 -1.12 -10.45 1.27
N GLU A 94 -0.24 -10.84 2.22
CA GLU A 94 -0.34 -10.45 3.62
C GLU A 94 1.01 -10.09 4.22
N LEU A 95 1.02 -9.10 5.11
CA LEU A 95 2.06 -8.91 6.12
C LEU A 95 1.49 -9.25 7.49
N ARG A 96 1.98 -10.33 8.08
CA ARG A 96 1.56 -10.79 9.39
C ARG A 96 2.57 -10.39 10.45
N PHE A 97 2.17 -9.52 11.35
CA PHE A 97 2.96 -9.05 12.48
C PHE A 97 2.60 -9.88 13.71
N ASN A 98 3.49 -10.76 14.13
CA ASN A 98 3.41 -11.39 15.44
C ASN A 98 3.89 -10.37 16.48
N VAL A 99 2.99 -9.48 16.82
CA VAL A 99 3.25 -8.37 17.74
C VAL A 99 3.27 -8.92 19.16
N PRO A 100 4.25 -8.59 19.99
CA PRO A 100 4.26 -8.98 21.40
C PRO A 100 3.32 -8.09 22.24
N VAL A 101 2.07 -7.89 21.80
CA VAL A 101 1.01 -7.37 22.65
C VAL A 101 0.42 -8.52 23.40
N TYR A 102 0.93 -8.71 24.60
CA TYR A 102 0.51 -9.80 25.47
C TYR A 102 -0.44 -9.29 26.55
N PHE A 103 -1.30 -10.19 27.01
CA PHE A 103 -2.31 -9.86 28.01
C PHE A 103 -2.09 -10.69 29.28
N ALA A 104 -2.40 -10.07 30.41
CA ALA A 104 -2.51 -10.78 31.65
C ALA A 104 -3.59 -11.88 31.57
N PHE A 105 -3.56 -12.79 32.53
CA PHE A 105 -4.60 -13.82 32.62
C PHE A 105 -5.95 -13.14 32.88
N ASP A 106 -6.95 -13.51 32.09
CA ASP A 106 -8.32 -12.99 32.20
C ASP A 106 -8.42 -11.45 31.99
N ASP A 107 -7.52 -10.88 31.19
CA ASP A 107 -7.44 -9.43 30.93
C ASP A 107 -7.38 -9.15 29.41
N ALA A 108 -7.93 -7.99 29.03
CA ALA A 108 -7.91 -7.44 27.67
C ALA A 108 -7.40 -5.98 27.64
N THR A 109 -6.70 -5.54 28.68
CA THR A 109 -6.17 -4.18 28.75
C THR A 109 -4.87 -4.08 27.94
N VAL A 110 -4.78 -3.10 27.04
CA VAL A 110 -3.55 -2.76 26.31
C VAL A 110 -2.65 -1.95 27.23
N GLU A 111 -1.48 -2.49 27.52
CA GLU A 111 -0.50 -1.82 28.38
C GLU A 111 0.14 -0.61 27.67
N SER A 112 0.60 0.36 28.47
CA SER A 112 1.22 1.59 27.94
C SER A 112 2.48 1.32 27.13
N ASP A 113 3.21 0.26 27.47
CA ASP A 113 4.46 -0.11 26.80
C ASP A 113 4.23 -0.64 25.39
N ASP A 114 3.03 -1.20 25.13
CA ASP A 114 2.64 -1.69 23.80
C ASP A 114 2.19 -0.56 22.85
N GLN A 115 1.89 0.62 23.39
CA GLN A 115 1.34 1.72 22.58
C GLN A 115 2.34 2.25 21.55
N GLU A 116 3.63 2.29 21.86
CA GLU A 116 4.65 2.75 20.90
C GLU A 116 4.75 1.77 19.72
N LEU A 117 4.73 0.47 20.00
CA LEU A 117 4.73 -0.58 18.98
C LEU A 117 3.49 -0.47 18.07
N LEU A 118 2.30 -0.33 18.65
CA LEU A 118 1.06 -0.18 17.91
C LEU A 118 1.04 1.08 17.05
N ALA A 119 1.57 2.20 17.57
CA ALA A 119 1.71 3.43 16.79
C ALA A 119 2.71 3.26 15.63
N ARG A 120 3.80 2.54 15.84
CA ARG A 120 4.78 2.22 14.78
C ARG A 120 4.16 1.34 13.70
N PHE A 121 3.43 0.31 14.09
CA PHE A 121 2.67 -0.53 13.17
C PHE A 121 1.70 0.29 12.31
N ALA A 122 0.89 1.15 12.95
CA ALA A 122 -0.06 2.00 12.24
C ALA A 122 0.63 2.93 11.22
N ASN A 123 1.80 3.48 11.58
CA ASN A 123 2.60 4.29 10.65
C ASN A 123 3.07 3.49 9.42
N VAL A 124 3.49 2.24 9.60
CA VAL A 124 3.87 1.36 8.48
C VAL A 124 2.66 1.06 7.62
N ALA A 125 1.53 0.66 8.21
CA ALA A 125 0.31 0.35 7.48
C ALA A 125 -0.15 1.55 6.65
N GLN A 126 -0.30 2.74 7.25
CA GLN A 126 -0.76 3.93 6.56
C GLN A 126 0.20 4.44 5.48
N LYS A 127 1.49 4.36 5.74
CA LYS A 127 2.51 4.88 4.81
C LYS A 127 2.65 4.02 3.56
N TYR A 128 2.58 2.71 3.70
CA TYR A 128 2.89 1.78 2.61
C TYR A 128 1.67 1.03 2.07
N TYR A 129 0.61 0.92 2.86
CA TYR A 129 -0.60 0.19 2.54
C TYR A 129 -1.86 0.98 2.94
N PRO A 130 -2.04 2.21 2.43
CA PRO A 130 -3.10 3.13 2.89
C PRO A 130 -4.51 2.60 2.69
N ASP A 131 -4.71 1.74 1.69
CA ASP A 131 -6.01 1.15 1.33
C ASP A 131 -6.16 -0.30 1.80
N ALA A 132 -5.16 -0.87 2.48
CA ALA A 132 -5.21 -2.24 2.95
C ALA A 132 -6.09 -2.37 4.19
N LEU A 133 -6.75 -3.53 4.30
CA LEU A 133 -7.48 -3.90 5.50
C LEU A 133 -6.49 -4.43 6.56
N VAL A 134 -6.56 -3.87 7.76
CA VAL A 134 -5.82 -4.38 8.91
C VAL A 134 -6.73 -5.31 9.72
N THR A 135 -6.37 -6.58 9.79
CA THR A 135 -7.06 -7.56 10.64
C THR A 135 -6.32 -7.70 11.97
N VAL A 136 -7.05 -7.49 13.07
CA VAL A 136 -6.58 -7.65 14.44
C VAL A 136 -7.08 -8.99 14.95
N GLU A 137 -6.18 -9.96 15.10
CA GLU A 137 -6.49 -11.34 15.49
C GLU A 137 -6.20 -11.55 16.97
N GLY A 138 -7.23 -11.91 17.76
CA GLY A 138 -7.10 -12.14 19.19
C GLY A 138 -7.06 -13.63 19.56
N PHE A 139 -6.16 -13.93 20.51
CA PHE A 139 -5.91 -15.30 20.97
C PHE A 139 -5.93 -15.39 22.50
N THR A 140 -6.22 -16.59 23.00
CA THR A 140 -6.13 -16.97 24.41
C THR A 140 -5.27 -18.20 24.58
N ASP A 141 -4.84 -18.48 25.80
CA ASP A 141 -4.44 -19.85 26.16
C ASP A 141 -5.69 -20.76 26.28
N SER A 142 -5.46 -22.04 26.51
CA SER A 142 -6.54 -23.05 26.58
C SER A 142 -7.12 -23.21 28.02
N SER A 143 -7.02 -22.17 28.82
CA SER A 143 -7.60 -22.16 30.16
C SER A 143 -9.05 -21.69 30.14
N GLY A 144 -9.97 -22.51 30.59
CA GLY A 144 -11.37 -22.12 30.73
C GLY A 144 -12.33 -22.76 29.71
N ASP A 145 -13.42 -22.07 29.45
CA ASP A 145 -14.45 -22.48 28.48
C ASP A 145 -14.17 -21.91 27.10
N GLU A 146 -14.33 -22.70 26.06
CA GLU A 146 -14.04 -22.32 24.66
C GLU A 146 -14.82 -21.07 24.22
N ASN A 147 -16.09 -20.95 24.58
CA ASN A 147 -16.91 -19.77 24.21
C ASN A 147 -16.42 -18.53 24.96
N TYR A 148 -16.00 -18.70 26.23
CA TYR A 148 -15.41 -17.60 26.99
C TYR A 148 -14.08 -17.17 26.37
N ASN A 149 -13.22 -18.09 25.99
CA ASN A 149 -11.96 -17.80 25.35
C ASN A 149 -12.13 -17.14 23.98
N LEU A 150 -13.15 -17.55 23.23
CA LEU A 150 -13.51 -16.86 21.98
C LEU A 150 -13.92 -15.41 22.23
N TRP A 151 -14.76 -15.16 23.24
CA TRP A 151 -15.15 -13.81 23.64
C TRP A 151 -13.96 -13.00 24.17
N LEU A 152 -13.10 -13.56 25.03
CA LEU A 152 -11.95 -12.88 25.59
C LEU A 152 -10.91 -12.52 24.50
N GLY A 153 -10.69 -13.42 23.52
CA GLY A 153 -9.87 -13.13 22.36
C GLY A 153 -10.44 -11.98 21.54
N GLU A 154 -11.77 -11.91 21.39
CA GLU A 154 -12.44 -10.78 20.72
C GLU A 154 -12.26 -9.46 21.49
N GLU A 155 -12.41 -9.45 22.80
CA GLU A 155 -12.20 -8.25 23.63
C GLU A 155 -10.75 -7.73 23.56
N ARG A 156 -9.76 -8.61 23.54
CA ARG A 156 -8.36 -8.26 23.32
C ARG A 156 -8.14 -7.60 21.95
N ALA A 157 -8.67 -8.22 20.92
CA ALA A 157 -8.56 -7.67 19.56
C ALA A 157 -9.30 -6.32 19.42
N LYS A 158 -10.47 -6.16 20.07
CA LYS A 158 -11.20 -4.89 20.13
C LYS A 158 -10.39 -3.80 20.83
N ALA A 159 -9.79 -4.09 21.98
CA ALA A 159 -8.98 -3.12 22.71
C ALA A 159 -7.81 -2.59 21.87
N VAL A 160 -7.14 -3.47 21.12
CA VAL A 160 -6.08 -3.05 20.19
C VAL A 160 -6.65 -2.26 19.02
N ALA A 161 -7.75 -2.70 18.42
CA ALA A 161 -8.42 -2.00 17.31
C ALA A 161 -8.88 -0.59 17.73
N GLU A 162 -9.48 -0.45 18.90
CA GLU A 162 -9.88 0.86 19.48
C GLU A 162 -8.67 1.78 19.67
N TYR A 163 -7.56 1.24 20.15
CA TYR A 163 -6.32 2.03 20.26
C TYR A 163 -5.83 2.50 18.88
N LEU A 164 -5.77 1.62 17.89
CA LEU A 164 -5.34 1.95 16.53
C LEU A 164 -6.21 3.05 15.92
N VAL A 165 -7.53 2.96 16.05
CA VAL A 165 -8.48 3.96 15.52
C VAL A 165 -8.44 5.28 16.29
N SER A 166 -8.41 5.23 17.62
CA SER A 166 -8.52 6.43 18.47
C SER A 166 -7.21 7.23 18.58
N SER A 167 -6.06 6.55 18.48
CA SER A 167 -4.73 7.12 18.74
C SER A 167 -3.87 7.30 17.50
N THR A 168 -4.33 6.83 16.33
CA THR A 168 -3.64 6.96 15.06
C THR A 168 -4.59 7.53 13.99
N ALA A 169 -4.14 7.63 12.74
CA ALA A 169 -5.00 8.07 11.64
C ALA A 169 -5.77 6.91 10.95
N MET A 170 -5.76 5.70 11.53
CA MET A 170 -6.53 4.58 10.99
C MET A 170 -8.03 4.81 11.18
N THR A 171 -8.82 4.34 10.23
CA THR A 171 -10.29 4.45 10.26
C THR A 171 -10.94 3.14 10.72
N GLU A 172 -12.17 3.22 11.25
CA GLU A 172 -12.94 2.03 11.64
C GLU A 172 -13.13 1.05 10.48
N ASP A 173 -13.37 1.57 9.27
CA ASP A 173 -13.56 0.75 8.06
C ASP A 173 -12.27 0.05 7.61
N GLY A 174 -11.11 0.57 8.00
CA GLY A 174 -9.79 0.01 7.72
C GLY A 174 -9.31 -1.05 8.71
N VAL A 175 -10.08 -1.31 9.78
CA VAL A 175 -9.69 -2.25 10.84
C VAL A 175 -10.77 -3.30 11.05
N LYS A 176 -10.38 -4.59 11.02
CA LYS A 176 -11.26 -5.74 11.25
C LYS A 176 -10.81 -6.52 12.49
N VAL A 177 -11.75 -6.88 13.35
CA VAL A 177 -11.49 -7.72 14.52
C VAL A 177 -11.86 -9.17 14.21
N VAL A 178 -10.99 -10.10 14.59
CA VAL A 178 -11.23 -11.55 14.52
C VAL A 178 -10.72 -12.19 15.80
N SER A 179 -11.51 -13.10 16.39
CA SER A 179 -11.06 -13.93 17.49
C SER A 179 -10.90 -15.38 17.05
N TYR A 180 -9.81 -15.97 17.49
CA TYR A 180 -9.56 -17.42 17.38
C TYR A 180 -9.63 -18.11 18.73
N GLY A 181 -9.78 -17.33 19.84
CA GLY A 181 -9.81 -17.91 21.19
C GLY A 181 -8.62 -18.82 21.44
N GLU A 182 -8.89 -20.04 21.87
CA GLU A 182 -7.90 -21.08 22.15
C GLU A 182 -7.63 -22.05 20.98
N ASP A 183 -7.78 -21.62 19.71
CA ASP A 183 -7.56 -22.52 18.55
C ASP A 183 -6.19 -23.23 18.67
N THR A 184 -6.25 -24.52 18.96
CA THR A 184 -5.04 -25.35 19.24
C THR A 184 -4.08 -25.44 18.08
N ARG A 185 -4.52 -25.18 16.83
CA ARG A 185 -3.68 -25.14 15.63
C ARG A 185 -2.81 -23.88 15.55
N ARG A 186 -3.15 -22.88 16.37
CA ARG A 186 -2.54 -21.54 16.39
C ARG A 186 -1.81 -21.23 17.68
N LEU A 187 -1.72 -22.17 18.62
CA LEU A 187 -0.94 -22.03 19.83
C LEU A 187 0.56 -21.92 19.48
N VAL A 188 1.26 -21.04 20.16
CA VAL A 188 2.70 -20.81 19.97
C VAL A 188 3.54 -21.39 21.08
N SER A 189 2.92 -21.72 22.23
CA SER A 189 3.58 -22.41 23.35
C SER A 189 2.64 -23.43 23.99
N GLU A 190 3.24 -24.40 24.67
CA GLU A 190 2.52 -25.32 25.54
C GLU A 190 2.29 -24.67 26.90
N GLY A 191 1.20 -25.07 27.59
CA GLY A 191 0.84 -24.55 28.90
C GLY A 191 -0.36 -23.62 28.87
N TRP A 192 -0.96 -23.40 30.04
CA TRP A 192 -2.17 -22.63 30.24
C TRP A 192 -2.39 -22.25 31.71
N GLY A 193 -3.24 -21.26 31.95
CA GLY A 193 -3.65 -20.86 33.29
C GLY A 193 -3.06 -19.53 33.77
N PRO A 194 -3.30 -19.15 35.03
CA PRO A 194 -2.90 -17.87 35.59
C PRO A 194 -1.38 -17.71 35.85
N GLY A 195 -0.62 -18.78 35.61
CA GLY A 195 0.83 -18.77 35.77
C GLY A 195 1.57 -18.18 34.56
N THR A 196 2.87 -18.47 34.51
CA THR A 196 3.75 -18.04 33.43
C THR A 196 3.79 -19.04 32.26
N GLU A 197 3.18 -20.18 32.38
CA GLU A 197 3.10 -21.16 31.30
C GLU A 197 1.98 -20.78 30.30
N GLY A 198 2.30 -20.82 29.01
CA GLY A 198 1.34 -20.52 27.94
C GLY A 198 0.95 -19.05 27.80
N TRP A 199 1.63 -18.14 28.50
CA TRP A 199 1.33 -16.70 28.43
C TRP A 199 1.49 -16.12 27.02
N GLU A 200 2.34 -16.68 26.19
CA GLU A 200 2.57 -16.28 24.80
C GLU A 200 1.34 -16.52 23.91
N ASN A 201 0.43 -17.39 24.36
CA ASN A 201 -0.84 -17.60 23.67
C ASN A 201 -1.83 -16.45 23.92
N ARG A 202 -1.72 -15.75 25.05
CA ARG A 202 -2.54 -14.57 25.37
C ARG A 202 -2.05 -13.34 24.62
N ARG A 203 -2.30 -13.29 23.33
CA ARG A 203 -1.69 -12.30 22.43
C ARG A 203 -2.68 -11.76 21.39
N VAL A 204 -2.25 -10.71 20.73
CA VAL A 204 -2.83 -10.22 19.49
C VAL A 204 -1.81 -10.35 18.35
N VAL A 205 -2.30 -10.65 17.16
CA VAL A 205 -1.55 -10.63 15.90
C VAL A 205 -2.19 -9.59 14.99
N LEU A 206 -1.36 -8.79 14.32
CA LEU A 206 -1.81 -7.80 13.35
C LEU A 206 -1.46 -8.29 11.93
N VAL A 207 -2.43 -8.21 11.03
CA VAL A 207 -2.28 -8.63 9.64
C VAL A 207 -2.65 -7.45 8.74
N ILE A 208 -1.74 -7.06 7.85
CA ILE A 208 -2.03 -6.16 6.75
C ILE A 208 -2.34 -7.03 5.54
N ASP A 209 -3.59 -6.98 5.09
CA ASP A 209 -4.06 -7.63 3.87
C ASP A 209 -3.93 -6.63 2.71
N HIS A 210 -3.02 -6.88 1.79
CA HIS A 210 -2.70 -5.97 0.69
C HIS A 210 -3.01 -6.54 -0.70
N ASP A 211 -3.73 -7.66 -0.79
CA ASP A 211 -4.20 -8.29 -2.04
C ASP A 211 -3.10 -8.44 -3.11
N GLY A 212 -1.86 -8.68 -2.69
CA GLY A 212 -0.70 -8.78 -3.60
C GLY A 212 -0.29 -7.46 -4.28
N ASN A 213 -0.91 -6.34 -3.91
CA ASN A 213 -0.51 -5.03 -4.43
C ASN A 213 0.84 -4.59 -3.84
N PRO A 214 1.74 -4.01 -4.65
CA PRO A 214 2.99 -3.47 -4.12
C PRO A 214 2.71 -2.31 -3.15
N PRO A 215 3.59 -2.09 -2.15
CA PRO A 215 3.41 -1.02 -1.18
C PRO A 215 3.29 0.35 -1.86
N GLU A 216 2.23 1.06 -1.54
CA GLU A 216 1.95 2.41 -2.03
C GLU A 216 2.33 3.44 -0.96
N MET A 217 3.04 4.49 -1.36
CA MET A 217 3.27 5.61 -0.44
C MET A 217 2.02 6.47 -0.44
N ALA A 218 1.50 6.80 0.74
CA ALA A 218 0.52 7.87 0.85
C ALA A 218 1.08 9.09 0.11
N SER A 219 0.38 9.56 -0.92
CA SER A 219 0.76 10.80 -1.60
C SER A 219 0.76 11.90 -0.56
N ASP A 220 1.90 12.57 -0.37
CA ASP A 220 1.93 13.80 0.39
C ASP A 220 0.84 14.70 -0.20
N MET A 221 -0.25 14.88 0.53
CA MET A 221 -1.24 15.87 0.18
C MET A 221 -0.52 17.19 0.20
N GLU A 222 -0.15 17.67 -0.99
CA GLU A 222 0.29 19.03 -1.16
C GLU A 222 -0.75 19.94 -0.48
N SER A 223 -0.40 20.42 0.69
CA SER A 223 -1.02 21.59 1.27
C SER A 223 -0.64 22.79 0.42
N GLY A 224 -1.25 22.90 -0.75
CA GLY A 224 -1.28 24.09 -1.56
C GLY A 224 -2.32 25.03 -0.97
N SER A 225 -1.89 26.04 -0.31
CA SER A 225 -2.66 27.23 0.02
C SER A 225 -2.19 28.42 -0.78
#